data_99486537f1cda061e1ad3acd2f2adf1b
#
_entry.id   99486537f1cda061e1ad3acd2f2adf1b
#
_cell.length_a   1.000
_cell.length_b   1.000
_cell.length_c   1.000
_cell.angle_alpha   90.00
_cell.angle_beta   90.00
_cell.angle_gamma   90.00
#
_symmetry.space_group_name_H-M   'P 1'
#
loop_
_entity.id
_entity.type
_entity.pdbx_description
1 polymer ?
#
loop_
_entity_poly.entity_id
_entity_poly.type
_entity_poly.pdbx_seq_one_letter_code
_entity_poly.pdbx_strand_id
1 'polypeptide(L)'
;MKMIMIRRYKLYLVLMVLVFWSLSFLNAQVTNLSPKLYKGLEFEMPVVPEPGFPEYTVSITDFGAVNDGQTLNTKAINDAINDVNVKGGGKVVIPHGLWLTGPIILKNNINLYIAEGALVIFSSDKNLYPLIETSFEGNNTVRCISPIYGKNLENVAITGNGIFDGTGEVWRPVKKEKVTESQWKNFTRSGGVISNDGKTWYPSKSYLDGQNISEMNVPTQLTKPEDFIKIKDFLRPVMVSLVNCKKILIDGPVFQNSPAWCLHPLMCEDLTIRNVTVKNPWYSQNGDGLDIESCKNTLVYNSNFDVGDDAICVKSGKDKDGRKRASPTENLVIKNCIVYHGHGGVTIGSEMSGGVKNVSVSACTFIGTDVGLRFKSNRGRGGVVENIYFSNINMINIPTQAISFNMFYGGLSSAEILAEGTSIKKAKGEIPGVTVETPRFKNISIKNITCKGALQAAFLEGLPEMNLENITLENIDIEAENGFECHDANGLSIKGLRLNTHNSPAIQLINSRNIDIEKLEVPKNQNTNIEIKGALSKNITIRSVNTLNENKIIIGKEVNQTTVKVY
;
A
#
# COMPACT_ATOMS: atom_id res chain seq x y z
N MET A 1 13.69 -51.76 51.89
CA MET A 1 13.86 -51.62 50.42
C MET A 1 12.59 -51.18 49.69
N LYS A 2 11.41 -51.70 49.96
CA LYS A 2 10.15 -51.29 49.28
C LYS A 2 9.72 -49.79 49.46
N MET A 3 9.99 -49.19 50.60
CA MET A 3 9.58 -47.82 50.93
C MET A 3 10.43 -46.75 50.21
N ILE A 4 11.68 -47.03 49.89
CA ILE A 4 12.59 -46.14 49.16
C ILE A 4 12.25 -46.12 47.66
N MET A 5 11.81 -47.25 47.09
CA MET A 5 11.36 -47.32 45.69
C MET A 5 10.07 -46.53 45.45
N ILE A 6 9.12 -46.61 46.40
CA ILE A 6 7.83 -45.83 46.23
C ILE A 6 8.06 -44.33 46.33
N ARG A 7 9.01 -43.83 47.13
CA ARG A 7 9.38 -42.41 47.19
C ARG A 7 10.05 -41.94 45.90
N ARG A 8 10.90 -42.76 45.29
CA ARG A 8 11.53 -42.44 44.00
C ARG A 8 10.50 -42.40 42.85
N TYR A 9 9.55 -43.33 42.81
CA TYR A 9 8.48 -43.34 41.80
C TYR A 9 7.56 -42.10 41.92
N LYS A 10 7.21 -41.68 43.12
CA LYS A 10 6.43 -40.43 43.32
C LYS A 10 7.21 -39.20 42.90
N LEU A 11 8.53 -39.13 43.12
CA LEU A 11 9.38 -38.03 42.70
C LEU A 11 9.50 -37.96 41.19
N TYR A 12 9.64 -39.09 40.48
CA TYR A 12 9.65 -39.14 39.02
C TYR A 12 8.28 -38.75 38.40
N LEU A 13 7.19 -39.15 39.05
CA LEU A 13 5.85 -38.78 38.58
C LEU A 13 5.60 -37.26 38.72
N VAL A 14 6.03 -36.66 39.83
CA VAL A 14 5.95 -35.20 40.05
C VAL A 14 6.86 -34.45 39.09
N LEU A 15 8.07 -34.95 38.83
CA LEU A 15 8.96 -34.35 37.81
C LEU A 15 8.39 -34.47 36.40
N MET A 16 7.80 -35.59 36.01
CA MET A 16 7.12 -35.75 34.73
C MET A 16 5.91 -34.80 34.60
N VAL A 17 5.10 -34.66 35.63
CA VAL A 17 3.97 -33.74 35.64
C VAL A 17 4.43 -32.28 35.54
N LEU A 18 5.52 -31.90 36.21
CA LEU A 18 6.12 -30.57 36.11
C LEU A 18 6.73 -30.31 34.74
N VAL A 19 7.37 -31.30 34.11
CA VAL A 19 7.89 -31.21 32.75
C VAL A 19 6.74 -31.11 31.71
N PHE A 20 5.67 -31.89 31.89
CA PHE A 20 4.48 -31.78 31.07
C PHE A 20 3.76 -30.42 31.23
N TRP A 21 3.69 -29.89 32.45
CA TRP A 21 3.16 -28.56 32.71
C TRP A 21 4.05 -27.45 32.11
N SER A 22 5.38 -27.55 32.22
CA SER A 22 6.29 -26.60 31.60
C SER A 22 6.24 -26.64 30.07
N LEU A 23 6.09 -27.84 29.48
CA LEU A 23 5.87 -27.99 28.03
C LEU A 23 4.49 -27.46 27.58
N SER A 24 3.46 -27.57 28.43
CA SER A 24 2.16 -27.00 28.18
C SER A 24 2.16 -25.45 28.27
N PHE A 25 2.97 -24.89 29.17
CA PHE A 25 3.16 -23.44 29.26
C PHE A 25 4.01 -22.87 28.10
N LEU A 26 5.00 -23.63 27.59
CA LEU A 26 5.72 -23.20 26.38
C LEU A 26 4.84 -23.21 25.10
N ASN A 27 3.85 -24.10 25.03
CA ASN A 27 2.88 -24.11 23.95
C ASN A 27 1.72 -23.09 24.13
N ALA A 28 1.52 -22.54 25.32
CA ALA A 28 0.46 -21.58 25.61
C ALA A 28 0.82 -20.13 25.23
N GLN A 29 2.04 -19.85 24.78
CA GLN A 29 2.46 -18.57 24.22
C GLN A 29 2.46 -18.51 22.68
N VAL A 30 1.99 -19.53 21.97
CA VAL A 30 1.56 -19.39 20.59
C VAL A 30 0.20 -18.68 20.62
N THR A 31 0.30 -17.39 20.76
CA THR A 31 -0.66 -16.32 20.55
C THR A 31 -1.99 -16.74 19.94
N ASN A 32 -3.06 -16.41 20.61
CA ASN A 32 -4.42 -16.23 20.09
C ASN A 32 -4.44 -15.15 18.98
N LEU A 33 -3.74 -15.36 17.89
CA LEU A 33 -4.03 -14.66 16.64
C LEU A 33 -5.48 -14.97 16.34
N SER A 34 -6.30 -13.94 16.40
CA SER A 34 -7.76 -14.08 16.35
C SER A 34 -8.15 -14.96 15.17
N PRO A 35 -8.81 -16.11 15.36
CA PRO A 35 -9.34 -16.95 14.29
C PRO A 35 -10.18 -16.16 13.28
N LYS A 36 -10.64 -14.96 13.68
CA LYS A 36 -11.40 -14.02 12.85
C LYS A 36 -10.61 -13.40 11.70
N LEU A 37 -9.27 -13.37 11.75
CA LEU A 37 -8.45 -12.82 10.64
C LEU A 37 -8.40 -13.78 9.46
N TYR A 38 -8.40 -15.07 9.70
CA TYR A 38 -8.28 -16.12 8.69
C TYR A 38 -9.64 -16.69 8.26
N LYS A 39 -10.71 -16.37 9.00
CA LYS A 39 -12.03 -16.93 8.72
C LYS A 39 -12.64 -16.32 7.46
N GLY A 40 -13.02 -17.19 6.52
CA GLY A 40 -13.74 -16.80 5.31
C GLY A 40 -12.85 -16.20 4.24
N LEU A 41 -11.55 -16.44 4.28
CA LEU A 41 -10.65 -16.14 3.18
C LEU A 41 -10.92 -17.05 1.99
N GLU A 42 -10.81 -16.54 0.79
CA GLU A 42 -11.01 -17.25 -0.47
C GLU A 42 -9.76 -18.03 -0.91
N PHE A 43 -8.70 -18.01 -0.13
CA PHE A 43 -7.45 -18.74 -0.34
C PHE A 43 -6.88 -19.25 0.98
N GLU A 44 -6.01 -20.25 0.90
CA GLU A 44 -5.30 -20.76 2.05
C GLU A 44 -4.22 -19.76 2.49
N MET A 45 -4.32 -19.27 3.72
CA MET A 45 -3.39 -18.34 4.32
C MET A 45 -2.65 -19.05 5.47
N PRO A 46 -1.31 -19.15 5.41
CA PRO A 46 -0.53 -19.66 6.54
C PRO A 46 -0.74 -18.79 7.79
N VAL A 47 -0.70 -19.40 8.96
CA VAL A 47 -0.69 -18.65 10.22
C VAL A 47 0.63 -17.87 10.29
N VAL A 48 0.54 -16.54 10.35
CA VAL A 48 1.72 -15.66 10.43
C VAL A 48 2.26 -15.69 11.87
N PRO A 49 3.49 -16.20 12.10
CA PRO A 49 4.07 -16.24 13.42
C PRO A 49 4.50 -14.85 13.88
N GLU A 50 4.21 -14.50 15.11
CA GLU A 50 4.74 -13.28 15.73
C GLU A 50 6.14 -13.51 16.32
N PRO A 51 6.99 -12.47 16.35
CA PRO A 51 8.29 -12.55 16.98
C PRO A 51 8.18 -12.74 18.50
N GLY A 52 9.05 -13.55 19.07
CA GLY A 52 9.19 -13.74 20.51
C GLY A 52 10.57 -13.26 20.99
N PHE A 53 10.64 -12.66 22.18
CA PHE A 53 11.86 -12.05 22.70
C PHE A 53 12.20 -12.57 24.10
N PRO A 54 13.50 -12.67 24.44
CA PRO A 54 13.93 -12.85 25.83
C PRO A 54 13.42 -11.71 26.73
N GLU A 55 13.30 -11.98 28.03
CA GLU A 55 12.84 -10.97 29.00
C GLU A 55 13.87 -9.86 29.30
N TYR A 56 15.01 -9.85 28.64
CA TYR A 56 16.02 -8.83 28.82
C TYR A 56 15.52 -7.48 28.27
N THR A 57 15.54 -6.46 29.14
CA THR A 57 15.03 -5.11 28.81
C THR A 57 16.01 -4.06 29.28
N VAL A 58 16.27 -3.07 28.42
CA VAL A 58 17.09 -1.88 28.74
C VAL A 58 16.36 -0.61 28.32
N SER A 59 16.67 0.51 28.98
CA SER A 59 16.26 1.83 28.53
C SER A 59 17.39 2.50 27.76
N ILE A 60 17.07 3.32 26.76
CA ILE A 60 18.08 4.13 26.07
C ILE A 60 18.77 5.11 27.02
N THR A 61 18.13 5.48 28.12
CA THR A 61 18.70 6.33 29.18
C THR A 61 19.87 5.66 29.91
N ASP A 62 19.89 4.32 29.98
CA ASP A 62 20.99 3.55 30.56
C ASP A 62 22.28 3.68 29.72
N PHE A 63 22.15 4.14 28.48
CA PHE A 63 23.23 4.38 27.52
C PHE A 63 23.51 5.88 27.31
N GLY A 64 22.98 6.73 28.20
CA GLY A 64 23.24 8.17 28.18
C GLY A 64 22.35 9.00 27.25
N ALA A 65 21.20 8.45 26.83
CA ALA A 65 20.23 9.25 26.06
C ALA A 65 19.59 10.35 26.93
N VAL A 66 19.39 11.54 26.35
CA VAL A 66 18.85 12.74 26.98
C VAL A 66 17.57 13.18 26.26
N ASN A 67 16.48 13.38 27.00
CA ASN A 67 15.14 13.65 26.48
C ASN A 67 14.81 15.17 26.35
N ASP A 68 15.78 15.98 25.96
CA ASP A 68 15.66 17.44 25.86
C ASP A 68 15.23 17.94 24.47
N GLY A 69 15.11 17.06 23.49
CA GLY A 69 14.80 17.40 22.10
C GLY A 69 15.92 18.10 21.32
N GLN A 70 17.10 18.24 21.90
CA GLN A 70 18.26 18.92 21.32
C GLN A 70 19.49 18.01 21.24
N THR A 71 19.71 17.20 22.26
CA THR A 71 20.84 16.26 22.30
C THR A 71 20.62 15.12 21.30
N LEU A 72 21.62 14.86 20.45
CA LEU A 72 21.56 13.79 19.45
C LEU A 72 21.77 12.43 20.12
N ASN A 73 20.74 11.62 20.17
CA ASN A 73 20.71 10.33 20.88
C ASN A 73 21.04 9.11 19.99
N THR A 74 21.45 9.32 18.74
CA THR A 74 21.70 8.23 17.76
C THR A 74 22.64 7.17 18.32
N LYS A 75 23.74 7.59 18.95
CA LYS A 75 24.70 6.65 19.53
C LYS A 75 24.09 5.86 20.68
N ALA A 76 23.44 6.54 21.62
CA ALA A 76 22.84 5.89 22.79
C ALA A 76 21.77 4.83 22.41
N ILE A 77 20.91 5.17 21.43
CA ILE A 77 19.87 4.24 20.94
C ILE A 77 20.51 3.03 20.26
N ASN A 78 21.48 3.25 19.37
CA ASN A 78 22.13 2.15 18.66
C ASN A 78 23.02 1.30 19.57
N ASP A 79 23.64 1.87 20.61
CA ASP A 79 24.39 1.12 21.63
C ASP A 79 23.45 0.24 22.47
N ALA A 80 22.27 0.74 22.86
CA ALA A 80 21.23 -0.05 23.53
C ALA A 80 20.79 -1.24 22.69
N ILE A 81 20.53 -1.02 21.39
CA ILE A 81 20.18 -2.08 20.44
C ILE A 81 21.30 -3.11 20.31
N ASN A 82 22.57 -2.65 20.25
CA ASN A 82 23.73 -3.53 20.17
C ASN A 82 23.89 -4.38 21.43
N ASP A 83 23.74 -3.80 22.62
CA ASP A 83 23.85 -4.52 23.90
C ASP A 83 22.80 -5.64 24.00
N VAL A 84 21.55 -5.31 23.71
CA VAL A 84 20.45 -6.29 23.72
C VAL A 84 20.68 -7.39 22.68
N ASN A 85 21.14 -7.06 21.48
CA ASN A 85 21.42 -8.05 20.44
C ASN A 85 22.56 -9.02 20.84
N VAL A 86 23.65 -8.51 21.40
CA VAL A 86 24.79 -9.34 21.87
C VAL A 86 24.39 -10.28 23.00
N LYS A 87 23.41 -9.88 23.81
CA LYS A 87 22.83 -10.72 24.90
C LYS A 87 21.75 -11.69 24.41
N GLY A 88 21.58 -11.84 23.11
CA GLY A 88 20.66 -12.81 22.50
C GLY A 88 19.29 -12.25 22.11
N GLY A 89 19.02 -10.99 22.42
CA GLY A 89 17.77 -10.31 22.10
C GLY A 89 17.02 -9.78 23.32
N GLY A 90 15.91 -9.10 23.08
CA GLY A 90 15.08 -8.51 24.13
C GLY A 90 14.42 -7.20 23.71
N LYS A 91 14.13 -6.35 24.70
CA LYS A 91 13.41 -5.08 24.51
C LYS A 91 14.33 -3.88 24.75
N VAL A 92 14.34 -2.95 23.79
CA VAL A 92 14.94 -1.62 23.94
C VAL A 92 13.81 -0.61 24.12
N VAL A 93 13.78 0.06 25.26
CA VAL A 93 12.73 1.01 25.62
C VAL A 93 13.17 2.43 25.34
N ILE A 94 12.37 3.15 24.53
CA ILE A 94 12.40 4.61 24.40
C ILE A 94 11.32 5.14 25.33
N PRO A 95 11.68 5.69 26.52
CA PRO A 95 10.69 6.12 27.50
C PRO A 95 10.04 7.45 27.09
N HIS A 96 9.01 7.85 27.85
CA HIS A 96 8.38 9.18 27.70
C HIS A 96 9.44 10.30 27.61
N GLY A 97 9.22 11.25 26.70
CA GLY A 97 10.14 12.36 26.47
C GLY A 97 10.28 12.77 25.01
N LEU A 98 11.13 13.77 24.77
CA LEU A 98 11.41 14.31 23.45
C LEU A 98 12.83 13.90 23.03
N TRP A 99 12.95 13.05 22.01
CA TRP A 99 14.18 12.38 21.62
C TRP A 99 14.63 12.78 20.21
N LEU A 100 15.66 13.60 20.09
CA LEU A 100 16.29 13.89 18.79
C LEU A 100 17.28 12.78 18.44
N THR A 101 17.18 12.22 17.21
CA THR A 101 18.08 11.16 16.76
C THR A 101 18.36 11.22 15.26
N GLY A 102 19.45 10.61 14.82
CA GLY A 102 19.67 10.17 13.43
C GLY A 102 19.14 8.74 13.23
N PRO A 103 19.65 8.00 12.23
CA PRO A 103 19.16 6.68 11.91
C PRO A 103 19.26 5.66 13.05
N ILE A 104 18.19 4.91 13.26
CA ILE A 104 18.11 3.78 14.17
C ILE A 104 18.30 2.49 13.36
N ILE A 105 19.34 1.71 13.70
CA ILE A 105 19.70 0.49 12.97
C ILE A 105 19.25 -0.73 13.78
N LEU A 106 18.20 -1.39 13.30
CA LEU A 106 17.67 -2.58 13.95
C LEU A 106 18.61 -3.79 13.78
N LYS A 107 18.47 -4.75 14.69
CA LYS A 107 19.19 -6.02 14.69
C LYS A 107 18.25 -7.20 14.97
N ASN A 108 18.76 -8.42 14.80
CA ASN A 108 17.99 -9.62 15.10
C ASN A 108 17.55 -9.67 16.57
N ASN A 109 16.38 -10.23 16.81
CA ASN A 109 15.81 -10.47 18.13
C ASN A 109 15.59 -9.18 18.95
N ILE A 110 15.27 -8.07 18.30
CA ILE A 110 15.03 -6.76 18.94
C ILE A 110 13.56 -6.38 18.88
N ASN A 111 13.00 -6.05 20.03
CA ASN A 111 11.78 -5.27 20.15
C ASN A 111 12.14 -3.83 20.52
N LEU A 112 12.07 -2.91 19.54
CA LEU A 112 12.16 -1.47 19.78
C LEU A 112 10.81 -0.99 20.31
N TYR A 113 10.73 -0.73 21.61
CA TYR A 113 9.51 -0.31 22.27
C TYR A 113 9.51 1.21 22.50
N ILE A 114 8.56 1.91 21.92
CA ILE A 114 8.36 3.34 22.13
C ILE A 114 7.19 3.57 23.09
N ALA A 115 7.47 4.10 24.29
CA ALA A 115 6.48 4.29 25.32
C ALA A 115 5.44 5.37 24.94
N GLU A 116 4.28 5.29 25.54
CA GLU A 116 3.27 6.36 25.45
C GLU A 116 3.86 7.71 25.91
N GLY A 117 3.60 8.78 25.15
CA GLY A 117 4.17 10.12 25.42
C GLY A 117 5.63 10.28 24.99
N ALA A 118 6.27 9.28 24.40
CA ALA A 118 7.55 9.44 23.72
C ALA A 118 7.34 10.02 22.31
N LEU A 119 8.12 11.06 21.97
CA LEU A 119 8.21 11.60 20.63
C LEU A 119 9.67 11.52 20.16
N VAL A 120 9.93 10.69 19.18
CA VAL A 120 11.23 10.55 18.51
C VAL A 120 11.22 11.42 17.26
N ILE A 121 12.11 12.41 17.21
CA ILE A 121 12.28 13.32 16.08
C ILE A 121 13.56 12.94 15.35
N PHE A 122 13.44 12.62 14.07
CA PHE A 122 14.61 12.35 13.24
C PHE A 122 15.25 13.67 12.79
N SER A 123 16.57 13.75 12.93
CA SER A 123 17.33 14.98 12.67
C SER A 123 17.17 15.45 11.22
N SER A 124 17.05 16.77 11.04
CA SER A 124 17.09 17.43 9.74
C SER A 124 18.49 17.51 9.12
N ASP A 125 19.54 17.18 9.88
CA ASP A 125 20.92 17.13 9.36
C ASP A 125 21.09 15.92 8.43
N LYS A 126 21.04 16.16 7.14
CA LYS A 126 21.17 15.14 6.10
C LYS A 126 22.53 14.43 6.11
N ASN A 127 23.55 14.97 6.76
CA ASN A 127 24.88 14.34 6.87
C ASN A 127 24.83 13.07 7.73
N LEU A 128 23.86 12.96 8.62
CA LEU A 128 23.65 11.78 9.47
C LEU A 128 23.10 10.57 8.68
N TYR A 129 22.68 10.76 7.44
CA TYR A 129 22.06 9.72 6.61
C TYR A 129 23.00 9.34 5.45
N PRO A 130 23.92 8.38 5.65
CA PRO A 130 24.79 7.90 4.58
C PRO A 130 23.98 7.29 3.42
N LEU A 131 24.57 7.32 2.23
CA LEU A 131 24.03 6.67 1.06
C LEU A 131 24.23 5.15 1.16
N ILE A 132 23.18 4.40 0.86
CA ILE A 132 23.18 2.93 0.83
C ILE A 132 22.53 2.40 -0.45
N GLU A 133 22.92 1.21 -0.86
CA GLU A 133 22.21 0.45 -1.90
C GLU A 133 20.90 -0.09 -1.34
N THR A 134 19.81 0.17 -2.06
CA THR A 134 18.45 -0.24 -1.70
C THR A 134 17.57 -0.37 -2.94
N SER A 135 16.26 -0.37 -2.76
CA SER A 135 15.27 -0.27 -3.83
C SER A 135 14.28 0.86 -3.52
N PHE A 136 13.86 1.56 -4.57
CA PHE A 136 12.80 2.56 -4.50
C PHE A 136 12.02 2.57 -5.82
N GLU A 137 10.71 2.75 -5.75
CA GLU A 137 9.82 2.63 -6.92
C GLU A 137 10.07 1.33 -7.71
N GLY A 138 10.34 0.23 -6.98
CA GLY A 138 10.56 -1.08 -7.58
C GLY A 138 11.88 -1.31 -8.29
N ASN A 139 12.76 -0.31 -8.38
CA ASN A 139 14.08 -0.40 -9.01
C ASN A 139 15.20 -0.40 -7.97
N ASN A 140 16.28 -1.14 -8.27
CA ASN A 140 17.50 -1.05 -7.47
C ASN A 140 18.16 0.31 -7.66
N THR A 141 18.56 0.95 -6.58
CA THR A 141 19.11 2.30 -6.59
C THR A 141 19.94 2.58 -5.33
N VAL A 142 20.48 3.79 -5.24
CA VAL A 142 21.14 4.32 -4.04
C VAL A 142 20.27 5.41 -3.43
N ARG A 143 20.08 5.36 -2.11
CA ARG A 143 19.32 6.37 -1.35
C ARG A 143 19.98 6.65 -0.01
N CYS A 144 19.60 7.75 0.64
CA CYS A 144 19.94 7.96 2.04
C CYS A 144 19.36 6.83 2.88
N ILE A 145 20.11 6.38 3.90
CA ILE A 145 19.61 5.36 4.84
C ILE A 145 18.33 5.84 5.52
N SER A 146 17.42 4.93 5.76
CA SER A 146 16.14 5.22 6.40
C SER A 146 16.29 5.60 7.87
N PRO A 147 15.44 6.49 8.39
CA PRO A 147 15.35 6.81 9.82
C PRO A 147 15.25 5.57 10.71
N ILE A 148 14.49 4.56 10.31
CA ILE A 148 14.49 3.24 10.92
C ILE A 148 14.84 2.21 9.84
N TYR A 149 15.94 1.49 10.03
CA TYR A 149 16.48 0.60 9.01
C TYR A 149 16.78 -0.79 9.56
N GLY A 150 16.38 -1.81 8.81
CA GLY A 150 16.71 -3.21 9.05
C GLY A 150 16.89 -3.98 7.75
N LYS A 151 17.94 -4.81 7.64
CA LYS A 151 18.19 -5.66 6.46
C LYS A 151 18.66 -7.04 6.88
N ASN A 152 18.07 -8.07 6.25
CA ASN A 152 18.38 -9.49 6.52
C ASN A 152 18.20 -9.86 8.00
N LEU A 153 17.13 -9.38 8.63
CA LEU A 153 16.87 -9.60 10.05
C LEU A 153 15.76 -10.64 10.26
N GLU A 154 15.85 -11.32 11.37
CA GLU A 154 14.79 -12.20 11.84
C GLU A 154 14.37 -11.79 13.27
N ASN A 155 13.07 -11.95 13.54
CA ASN A 155 12.50 -11.78 14.87
C ASN A 155 12.65 -10.32 15.37
N VAL A 156 11.97 -9.40 14.69
CA VAL A 156 12.07 -7.95 14.91
C VAL A 156 10.71 -7.37 15.21
N ALA A 157 10.64 -6.46 16.19
CA ALA A 157 9.43 -5.71 16.45
C ALA A 157 9.69 -4.21 16.67
N ILE A 158 8.70 -3.40 16.30
CA ILE A 158 8.56 -1.99 16.67
C ILE A 158 7.20 -1.87 17.35
N THR A 159 7.18 -1.64 18.66
CA THR A 159 5.94 -1.71 19.45
C THR A 159 5.77 -0.52 20.39
N GLY A 160 4.56 -0.37 20.93
CA GLY A 160 4.22 0.70 21.89
C GLY A 160 3.38 1.81 21.26
N ASN A 161 3.08 2.88 22.01
CA ASN A 161 2.11 3.91 21.60
C ASN A 161 2.74 5.31 21.46
N GLY A 162 4.05 5.39 21.27
CA GLY A 162 4.73 6.65 21.02
C GLY A 162 4.72 7.05 19.55
N ILE A 163 5.40 8.15 19.23
CA ILE A 163 5.39 8.80 17.94
C ILE A 163 6.80 8.85 17.35
N PHE A 164 6.95 8.44 16.10
CA PHE A 164 8.12 8.69 15.27
C PHE A 164 7.80 9.80 14.25
N ASP A 165 8.59 10.89 14.27
CA ASP A 165 8.47 12.00 13.32
C ASP A 165 9.69 12.05 12.41
N GLY A 166 9.45 11.88 11.10
CA GLY A 166 10.50 11.80 10.09
C GLY A 166 11.10 13.13 9.65
N THR A 167 10.60 14.26 10.17
CA THR A 167 11.03 15.63 9.77
C THR A 167 11.06 15.79 8.24
N GLY A 168 10.05 15.24 7.57
CA GLY A 168 10.03 15.07 6.11
C GLY A 168 9.94 16.37 5.33
N GLU A 169 9.56 17.48 5.95
CA GLU A 169 9.46 18.79 5.30
C GLU A 169 10.80 19.30 4.77
N VAL A 170 11.92 18.89 5.37
CA VAL A 170 13.26 19.27 4.87
C VAL A 170 13.72 18.45 3.67
N TRP A 171 12.99 17.38 3.37
CA TRP A 171 13.32 16.45 2.30
C TRP A 171 12.42 16.59 1.07
N ARG A 172 11.14 16.93 1.27
CA ARG A 172 10.12 16.85 0.24
C ARG A 172 10.04 18.07 -0.65
N PRO A 173 9.83 17.92 -1.96
CA PRO A 173 9.43 19.03 -2.81
C PRO A 173 7.96 19.38 -2.53
N VAL A 174 7.56 20.60 -2.89
CA VAL A 174 6.19 21.08 -2.71
C VAL A 174 5.68 21.67 -4.02
N LYS A 175 4.56 21.16 -4.52
CA LYS A 175 3.86 21.73 -5.68
C LYS A 175 2.99 22.91 -5.22
N LYS A 176 3.08 24.03 -5.95
CA LYS A 176 2.37 25.26 -5.62
C LYS A 176 0.85 25.07 -5.53
N GLU A 177 0.28 24.29 -6.44
CA GLU A 177 -1.17 24.01 -6.49
C GLU A 177 -1.70 23.21 -5.29
N LYS A 178 -0.82 22.53 -4.58
CA LYS A 178 -1.17 21.71 -3.40
C LYS A 178 -1.11 22.48 -2.08
N VAL A 179 -0.82 23.78 -2.09
CA VAL A 179 -0.67 24.58 -0.86
C VAL A 179 -1.30 25.96 -1.02
N THR A 180 -1.65 26.57 0.11
CA THR A 180 -2.14 27.96 0.11
C THR A 180 -1.00 28.93 -0.24
N GLU A 181 -1.37 30.13 -0.69
CA GLU A 181 -0.39 31.18 -0.96
C GLU A 181 0.52 31.52 0.25
N SER A 182 -0.04 31.48 1.45
CA SER A 182 0.72 31.71 2.68
C SER A 182 1.76 30.61 2.91
N GLN A 183 1.35 29.33 2.75
CA GLN A 183 2.27 28.19 2.84
C GLN A 183 3.36 28.26 1.76
N TRP A 184 2.97 28.59 0.51
CA TRP A 184 3.93 28.77 -0.58
C TRP A 184 4.98 29.83 -0.28
N LYS A 185 4.54 30.99 0.23
CA LYS A 185 5.46 32.07 0.68
C LYS A 185 6.40 31.60 1.79
N ASN A 186 5.91 30.77 2.71
CA ASN A 186 6.76 30.23 3.79
C ASN A 186 7.84 29.31 3.23
N PHE A 187 7.48 28.37 2.32
CA PHE A 187 8.47 27.51 1.67
C PHE A 187 9.51 28.31 0.88
N THR A 188 9.08 29.27 0.09
CA THR A 188 10.02 30.06 -0.72
C THR A 188 10.95 30.97 0.11
N ARG A 189 10.53 31.34 1.33
CA ARG A 189 11.36 32.12 2.27
C ARG A 189 12.31 31.25 3.08
N SER A 190 12.02 29.96 3.26
CA SER A 190 12.88 29.05 4.02
C SER A 190 14.18 28.67 3.28
N GLY A 191 14.38 29.19 2.06
CA GLY A 191 15.50 28.82 1.19
C GLY A 191 15.05 27.87 0.07
N GLY A 192 15.97 26.99 -0.39
CA GLY A 192 15.68 26.07 -1.50
C GLY A 192 15.68 26.76 -2.86
N VAL A 193 15.09 26.08 -3.85
CA VAL A 193 15.01 26.57 -5.24
C VAL A 193 13.62 26.32 -5.83
N ILE A 194 13.20 27.19 -6.73
CA ILE A 194 11.93 27.05 -7.44
C ILE A 194 12.22 26.50 -8.85
N SER A 195 11.36 25.60 -9.34
CA SER A 195 11.41 25.11 -10.72
C SER A 195 11.32 26.26 -11.74
N ASN A 196 11.86 26.06 -12.94
CA ASN A 196 11.86 27.06 -13.99
C ASN A 196 10.44 27.54 -14.40
N ASP A 197 9.46 26.67 -14.25
CA ASP A 197 8.04 26.99 -14.53
C ASP A 197 7.32 27.67 -13.35
N GLY A 198 8.01 27.85 -12.21
CA GLY A 198 7.48 28.48 -11.01
C GLY A 198 6.49 27.64 -10.21
N LYS A 199 6.29 26.36 -10.58
CA LYS A 199 5.22 25.50 -10.02
C LYS A 199 5.66 24.61 -8.86
N THR A 200 6.97 24.36 -8.72
CA THR A 200 7.48 23.45 -7.68
C THR A 200 8.61 24.10 -6.90
N TRP A 201 8.53 24.02 -5.58
CA TRP A 201 9.65 24.36 -4.69
C TRP A 201 10.41 23.08 -4.35
N TYR A 202 11.75 23.15 -4.39
CA TYR A 202 12.65 22.08 -4.01
C TYR A 202 13.51 22.50 -2.82
N PRO A 203 13.80 21.59 -1.87
CA PRO A 203 14.56 21.91 -0.67
C PRO A 203 15.97 22.43 -0.95
N SER A 204 16.60 22.05 -2.07
CA SER A 204 17.95 22.47 -2.43
C SER A 204 18.23 22.35 -3.92
N LYS A 205 19.36 22.92 -4.36
CA LYS A 205 19.88 22.75 -5.73
C LYS A 205 20.24 21.29 -6.01
N SER A 206 20.83 20.57 -5.04
CA SER A 206 21.13 19.13 -5.14
C SER A 206 19.87 18.30 -5.41
N TYR A 207 18.74 18.69 -4.82
CA TYR A 207 17.46 18.05 -5.12
C TYR A 207 17.04 18.26 -6.58
N LEU A 208 17.04 19.53 -7.02
CA LEU A 208 16.64 19.88 -8.39
C LEU A 208 17.54 19.19 -9.44
N ASP A 209 18.85 19.12 -9.18
CA ASP A 209 19.79 18.45 -10.08
C ASP A 209 19.45 16.95 -10.20
N GLY A 210 19.13 16.28 -9.10
CA GLY A 210 18.68 14.90 -9.10
C GLY A 210 17.36 14.71 -9.84
N GLN A 211 16.40 15.60 -9.66
CA GLN A 211 15.11 15.57 -10.36
C GLN A 211 15.30 15.66 -11.88
N ASN A 212 16.21 16.49 -12.36
CA ASN A 212 16.46 16.72 -13.77
C ASN A 212 17.09 15.55 -14.53
N ILE A 213 17.75 14.63 -13.80
CA ILE A 213 18.44 13.46 -14.40
C ILE A 213 17.77 12.13 -14.09
N SER A 214 16.64 12.16 -13.38
CA SER A 214 15.94 10.97 -12.92
C SER A 214 14.72 10.66 -13.77
N GLU A 215 14.47 9.39 -13.96
CA GLU A 215 13.18 8.90 -14.41
C GLU A 215 12.28 8.75 -13.18
N MET A 216 11.25 9.58 -13.08
CA MET A 216 10.45 9.76 -11.87
C MET A 216 11.34 10.13 -10.67
N ASN A 217 11.56 9.22 -9.71
CA ASN A 217 12.40 9.48 -8.52
C ASN A 217 13.66 8.59 -8.46
N VAL A 218 13.99 7.89 -9.55
CA VAL A 218 15.15 6.99 -9.60
C VAL A 218 16.12 7.45 -10.67
N PRO A 219 17.38 7.78 -10.30
CA PRO A 219 18.42 8.17 -11.25
C PRO A 219 19.03 6.92 -11.92
N THR A 220 18.32 6.30 -12.84
CA THR A 220 18.69 5.04 -13.51
C THR A 220 20.00 5.10 -14.31
N GLN A 221 20.46 6.30 -14.65
CA GLN A 221 21.68 6.53 -15.45
C GLN A 221 22.96 6.59 -14.60
N LEU A 222 22.85 6.73 -13.28
CA LEU A 222 24.01 6.84 -12.40
C LEU A 222 24.52 5.45 -12.01
N THR A 223 25.83 5.28 -12.12
CA THR A 223 26.52 4.02 -11.75
C THR A 223 27.66 4.23 -10.77
N LYS A 224 28.18 5.45 -10.68
CA LYS A 224 29.34 5.78 -9.83
C LYS A 224 28.88 6.37 -8.50
N PRO A 225 29.42 5.91 -7.35
CA PRO A 225 29.05 6.44 -6.03
C PRO A 225 29.16 7.96 -5.90
N GLU A 226 30.18 8.56 -6.51
CA GLU A 226 30.45 9.99 -6.48
C GLU A 226 29.33 10.84 -7.10
N ASP A 227 28.64 10.30 -8.09
CA ASP A 227 27.57 11.01 -8.77
C ASP A 227 26.31 11.05 -7.91
N PHE A 228 26.05 9.99 -7.13
CA PHE A 228 24.95 9.99 -6.16
C PHE A 228 25.17 11.01 -5.02
N ILE A 229 26.41 11.27 -4.62
CA ILE A 229 26.71 12.28 -3.58
C ILE A 229 26.26 13.67 -4.03
N LYS A 230 26.40 14.03 -5.30
CA LYS A 230 26.03 15.33 -5.85
C LYS A 230 24.54 15.62 -5.78
N ILE A 231 23.72 14.56 -5.76
CA ILE A 231 22.26 14.64 -5.74
C ILE A 231 21.67 14.07 -4.45
N LYS A 232 22.44 14.05 -3.37
CA LYS A 232 22.07 13.39 -2.10
C LYS A 232 20.70 13.81 -1.59
N ASP A 233 20.35 15.09 -1.68
CA ASP A 233 19.07 15.60 -1.18
C ASP A 233 17.86 15.09 -1.95
N PHE A 234 18.04 14.74 -3.23
CA PHE A 234 17.03 14.08 -4.04
C PHE A 234 16.79 12.61 -3.61
N LEU A 235 17.81 11.97 -3.08
CA LEU A 235 17.79 10.57 -2.67
C LEU A 235 17.13 10.38 -1.29
N ARG A 236 15.95 10.96 -1.13
CA ARG A 236 15.14 10.92 0.10
C ARG A 236 14.97 9.49 0.62
N PRO A 237 15.17 9.23 1.92
CA PRO A 237 14.88 7.91 2.48
C PRO A 237 13.37 7.67 2.62
N VAL A 238 12.94 6.42 2.65
CA VAL A 238 11.68 6.03 3.28
C VAL A 238 11.85 6.05 4.79
N MET A 239 10.77 6.23 5.56
CA MET A 239 10.91 6.38 7.01
C MET A 239 11.30 5.08 7.70
N VAL A 240 10.60 3.99 7.41
CA VAL A 240 10.89 2.64 7.92
C VAL A 240 11.19 1.74 6.74
N SER A 241 12.42 1.26 6.64
CA SER A 241 12.83 0.31 5.61
C SER A 241 13.25 -1.01 6.23
N LEU A 242 12.48 -2.05 5.96
CA LEU A 242 12.79 -3.42 6.36
C LEU A 242 13.00 -4.26 5.11
N VAL A 243 14.23 -4.68 4.85
CA VAL A 243 14.61 -5.38 3.60
C VAL A 243 14.99 -6.82 3.91
N ASN A 244 14.32 -7.77 3.25
CA ASN A 244 14.59 -9.21 3.39
C ASN A 244 14.58 -9.67 4.86
N CYS A 245 13.58 -9.22 5.63
CA CYS A 245 13.42 -9.56 7.04
C CYS A 245 12.30 -10.59 7.22
N LYS A 246 12.35 -11.35 8.33
CA LYS A 246 11.40 -12.41 8.63
C LYS A 246 10.89 -12.32 10.06
N LYS A 247 9.63 -12.73 10.30
CA LYS A 247 8.93 -12.62 11.58
C LYS A 247 8.99 -11.20 12.15
N ILE A 248 8.17 -10.34 11.58
CA ILE A 248 8.16 -8.92 11.89
C ILE A 248 6.84 -8.55 12.53
N LEU A 249 6.89 -7.71 13.57
CA LEU A 249 5.71 -7.10 14.18
C LEU A 249 5.88 -5.59 14.28
N ILE A 250 4.91 -4.84 13.73
CA ILE A 250 4.77 -3.40 13.98
C ILE A 250 3.40 -3.21 14.65
N ASP A 251 3.38 -2.80 15.92
CA ASP A 251 2.17 -2.77 16.74
C ASP A 251 2.07 -1.51 17.60
N GLY A 252 1.19 -0.61 17.25
CA GLY A 252 0.78 0.54 18.04
C GLY A 252 1.36 1.90 17.68
N PRO A 253 2.63 2.05 17.22
CA PRO A 253 3.22 3.37 17.04
C PRO A 253 2.50 4.26 16.02
N VAL A 254 2.65 5.56 16.22
CA VAL A 254 2.33 6.59 15.21
C VAL A 254 3.61 6.87 14.42
N PHE A 255 3.50 6.81 13.08
CA PHE A 255 4.56 7.23 12.16
C PHE A 255 4.06 8.45 11.40
N GLN A 256 4.80 9.55 11.44
CA GLN A 256 4.35 10.76 10.78
C GLN A 256 5.46 11.51 10.07
N ASN A 257 5.04 12.34 9.11
CA ASN A 257 5.91 13.31 8.48
C ASN A 257 7.16 12.68 7.81
N SER A 258 6.93 11.60 7.04
CA SER A 258 8.00 10.86 6.36
C SER A 258 8.70 11.67 5.27
N PRO A 259 10.00 11.48 5.05
CA PRO A 259 10.72 12.08 3.91
C PRO A 259 10.21 11.66 2.53
N ALA A 260 9.77 10.41 2.39
CA ALA A 260 9.14 9.82 1.21
C ALA A 260 8.07 8.82 1.67
N TRP A 261 7.98 7.60 1.12
CA TRP A 261 7.11 6.53 1.64
C TRP A 261 7.33 6.31 3.13
N CYS A 262 6.28 5.98 3.88
CA CYS A 262 6.41 5.86 5.33
C CYS A 262 6.89 4.47 5.75
N LEU A 263 6.07 3.44 5.59
CA LEU A 263 6.42 2.07 5.94
C LEU A 263 6.71 1.28 4.65
N HIS A 264 7.94 0.80 4.49
CA HIS A 264 8.34 0.04 3.31
C HIS A 264 9.00 -1.29 3.69
N PRO A 265 8.21 -2.33 3.97
CA PRO A 265 8.69 -3.70 3.97
C PRO A 265 8.94 -4.17 2.54
N LEU A 266 10.17 -4.61 2.26
CA LEU A 266 10.63 -5.09 0.95
C LEU A 266 11.15 -6.52 1.07
N MET A 267 10.59 -7.46 0.32
CA MET A 267 10.96 -8.89 0.35
C MET A 267 10.91 -9.50 1.76
N CYS A 268 9.95 -9.05 2.59
CA CYS A 268 9.77 -9.56 3.93
C CYS A 268 8.83 -10.78 3.94
N GLU A 269 9.01 -11.65 4.95
CA GLU A 269 8.19 -12.82 5.17
C GLU A 269 7.66 -12.83 6.61
N ASP A 270 6.41 -13.28 6.80
CA ASP A 270 5.75 -13.38 8.10
C ASP A 270 5.71 -12.01 8.81
N LEU A 271 4.95 -11.07 8.21
CA LEU A 271 4.84 -9.68 8.66
C LEU A 271 3.46 -9.40 9.24
N THR A 272 3.42 -8.84 10.44
CA THR A 272 2.19 -8.29 11.04
C THR A 272 2.34 -6.80 11.31
N ILE A 273 1.40 -6.00 10.77
CA ILE A 273 1.28 -4.56 11.04
C ILE A 273 -0.12 -4.33 11.59
N ARG A 274 -0.22 -3.80 12.81
CA ARG A 274 -1.51 -3.57 13.46
C ARG A 274 -1.51 -2.37 14.38
N ASN A 275 -2.71 -1.81 14.61
CA ASN A 275 -2.94 -0.72 15.55
C ASN A 275 -2.08 0.52 15.26
N VAL A 276 -1.44 0.62 14.09
CA VAL A 276 -0.58 1.75 13.73
C VAL A 276 -1.40 2.91 13.19
N THR A 277 -0.86 4.11 13.33
CA THR A 277 -1.36 5.29 12.65
C THR A 277 -0.25 5.89 11.80
N VAL A 278 -0.51 6.08 10.51
CA VAL A 278 0.42 6.73 9.58
C VAL A 278 -0.15 8.06 9.13
N LYS A 279 0.62 9.15 9.30
CA LYS A 279 0.22 10.52 8.95
C LYS A 279 1.28 11.21 8.13
N ASN A 280 0.94 11.60 6.91
CA ASN A 280 1.76 12.48 6.09
C ASN A 280 0.92 13.68 5.63
N PRO A 281 1.50 14.88 5.47
CA PRO A 281 0.76 16.02 4.95
C PRO A 281 0.14 15.68 3.59
N TRP A 282 -1.09 16.13 3.35
CA TRP A 282 -1.83 15.88 2.11
C TRP A 282 -1.10 16.35 0.84
N TYR A 283 -0.19 17.32 0.96
CA TYR A 283 0.64 17.83 -0.14
C TYR A 283 1.98 17.10 -0.28
N SER A 284 2.25 16.08 0.53
CA SER A 284 3.54 15.36 0.49
C SER A 284 3.68 14.53 -0.78
N GLN A 285 4.70 14.84 -1.60
CA GLN A 285 5.04 14.04 -2.79
C GLN A 285 5.64 12.72 -2.38
N ASN A 286 5.12 11.61 -2.90
CA ASN A 286 5.45 10.24 -2.50
C ASN A 286 5.30 10.04 -0.97
N GLY A 287 4.26 10.65 -0.42
CA GLY A 287 3.93 10.53 0.99
C GLY A 287 3.04 9.32 1.27
N ASP A 288 3.31 8.18 0.61
CA ASP A 288 2.60 6.92 0.75
C ASP A 288 2.63 6.44 2.20
N GLY A 289 1.58 5.73 2.62
CA GLY A 289 1.47 5.24 4.00
C GLY A 289 2.21 3.94 4.23
N LEU A 290 1.88 2.92 3.47
CA LEU A 290 2.44 1.57 3.59
C LEU A 290 2.62 0.96 2.21
N ASP A 291 3.85 0.70 1.83
CA ASP A 291 4.22 0.06 0.58
C ASP A 291 4.69 -1.38 0.83
N ILE A 292 3.82 -2.34 0.63
CA ILE A 292 4.12 -3.77 0.79
C ILE A 292 4.70 -4.26 -0.52
N GLU A 293 6.03 -4.42 -0.58
CA GLU A 293 6.72 -4.78 -1.83
C GLU A 293 7.35 -6.17 -1.76
N SER A 294 6.92 -7.08 -2.63
CA SER A 294 7.46 -8.46 -2.74
C SER A 294 7.43 -9.23 -1.40
N CYS A 295 6.43 -8.97 -0.56
CA CYS A 295 6.29 -9.61 0.75
C CYS A 295 5.40 -10.84 0.71
N LYS A 296 5.61 -11.76 1.66
CA LYS A 296 4.83 -13.00 1.81
C LYS A 296 4.24 -13.11 3.21
N ASN A 297 3.04 -13.69 3.30
CA ASN A 297 2.35 -13.96 4.55
C ASN A 297 2.24 -12.70 5.42
N THR A 298 1.48 -11.72 4.92
CA THR A 298 1.39 -10.40 5.57
C THR A 298 -0.01 -10.15 6.12
N LEU A 299 -0.08 -9.65 7.35
CA LEU A 299 -1.29 -9.19 8.01
C LEU A 299 -1.21 -7.68 8.27
N VAL A 300 -2.21 -6.92 7.82
CA VAL A 300 -2.38 -5.50 8.14
C VAL A 300 -3.79 -5.31 8.69
N TYR A 301 -3.91 -4.86 9.94
CA TYR A 301 -5.24 -4.68 10.50
C TYR A 301 -5.34 -3.64 11.61
N ASN A 302 -6.56 -3.15 11.86
CA ASN A 302 -6.88 -2.15 12.89
C ASN A 302 -6.00 -0.89 12.78
N SER A 303 -5.66 -0.46 11.58
CA SER A 303 -4.69 0.61 11.36
C SER A 303 -5.32 1.79 10.62
N ASN A 304 -4.75 2.98 10.83
CA ASN A 304 -5.27 4.22 10.29
C ASN A 304 -4.22 4.91 9.41
N PHE A 305 -4.68 5.48 8.29
CA PHE A 305 -3.83 6.16 7.31
C PHE A 305 -4.44 7.51 6.95
N ASP A 306 -3.62 8.56 6.98
CA ASP A 306 -3.96 9.92 6.55
C ASP A 306 -2.75 10.50 5.84
N VAL A 307 -2.73 10.42 4.50
CA VAL A 307 -1.48 10.55 3.73
C VAL A 307 -1.66 11.39 2.47
N GLY A 308 -0.56 11.75 1.83
CA GLY A 308 -0.54 12.60 0.64
C GLY A 308 -0.35 11.86 -0.69
N ASP A 309 -0.20 10.53 -0.65
CA ASP A 309 -0.13 9.64 -1.81
C ASP A 309 -0.91 8.33 -1.50
N ASP A 310 -0.59 7.18 -2.08
CA ASP A 310 -1.34 5.94 -1.84
C ASP A 310 -1.29 5.52 -0.35
N ALA A 311 -2.43 5.19 0.25
CA ALA A 311 -2.47 4.88 1.69
C ALA A 311 -1.90 3.50 2.01
N ILE A 312 -2.43 2.46 1.37
CA ILE A 312 -1.89 1.09 1.45
C ILE A 312 -1.63 0.64 0.01
N CYS A 313 -0.38 0.44 -0.33
CA CYS A 313 0.05 0.10 -1.66
C CYS A 313 0.68 -1.29 -1.72
N VAL A 314 0.28 -2.11 -2.69
CA VAL A 314 0.78 -3.47 -2.90
C VAL A 314 1.62 -3.48 -4.17
N LYS A 315 2.92 -3.76 -4.01
CA LYS A 315 3.93 -3.67 -5.06
C LYS A 315 4.76 -4.95 -5.15
N SER A 316 5.48 -5.14 -6.26
CA SER A 316 6.41 -6.28 -6.44
C SER A 316 7.51 -5.97 -7.48
N GLY A 317 8.05 -4.77 -7.42
CA GLY A 317 9.11 -4.34 -8.33
C GLY A 317 8.61 -3.78 -9.67
N LYS A 318 9.49 -3.07 -10.36
CA LYS A 318 9.21 -2.30 -11.57
C LYS A 318 9.94 -2.88 -12.77
N ASP A 319 9.24 -3.03 -13.89
CA ASP A 319 9.77 -3.35 -15.21
C ASP A 319 10.75 -4.55 -15.21
N LYS A 320 11.87 -4.42 -15.87
CA LYS A 320 12.89 -5.48 -15.99
C LYS A 320 13.43 -5.94 -14.62
N ASP A 321 13.66 -5.02 -13.69
CA ASP A 321 14.19 -5.34 -12.36
C ASP A 321 13.17 -6.14 -11.54
N GLY A 322 11.90 -5.73 -11.56
CA GLY A 322 10.82 -6.46 -10.90
C GLY A 322 10.60 -7.85 -11.51
N ARG A 323 10.58 -7.96 -12.84
CA ARG A 323 10.47 -9.26 -13.52
C ARG A 323 11.67 -10.17 -13.22
N LYS A 324 12.90 -9.62 -13.18
CA LYS A 324 14.11 -10.37 -12.83
C LYS A 324 14.11 -10.83 -11.36
N ARG A 325 13.62 -9.98 -10.44
CA ARG A 325 13.45 -10.33 -9.03
C ARG A 325 12.49 -11.51 -8.87
N ALA A 326 11.45 -11.58 -9.70
CA ALA A 326 10.46 -12.66 -9.76
C ALA A 326 9.89 -13.03 -8.37
N SER A 327 9.72 -12.05 -7.49
CA SER A 327 9.21 -12.19 -6.14
C SER A 327 7.87 -11.48 -6.03
N PRO A 328 6.74 -12.20 -6.08
CA PRO A 328 5.43 -11.60 -5.94
C PRO A 328 5.18 -11.13 -4.50
N THR A 329 4.24 -10.19 -4.32
CA THR A 329 3.54 -10.04 -3.05
C THR A 329 2.43 -11.07 -3.02
N GLU A 330 2.46 -11.95 -2.01
CA GLU A 330 1.51 -13.06 -1.91
C GLU A 330 1.05 -13.35 -0.47
N ASN A 331 -0.19 -13.83 -0.34
CA ASN A 331 -0.83 -14.16 0.92
C ASN A 331 -0.89 -12.93 1.84
N LEU A 332 -1.67 -11.93 1.42
CA LEU A 332 -1.85 -10.67 2.14
C LEU A 332 -3.30 -10.52 2.63
N VAL A 333 -3.47 -10.21 3.91
CA VAL A 333 -4.76 -9.86 4.49
C VAL A 333 -4.71 -8.43 5.02
N ILE A 334 -5.61 -7.57 4.52
CA ILE A 334 -5.83 -6.20 5.01
C ILE A 334 -7.24 -6.15 5.59
N LYS A 335 -7.38 -5.81 6.88
CA LYS A 335 -8.68 -5.86 7.55
C LYS A 335 -8.88 -4.75 8.57
N ASN A 336 -10.11 -4.20 8.62
CA ASN A 336 -10.48 -3.19 9.61
C ASN A 336 -9.51 -2.00 9.65
N CYS A 337 -9.19 -1.46 8.46
CA CYS A 337 -8.36 -0.27 8.32
C CYS A 337 -9.21 0.94 7.90
N ILE A 338 -8.82 2.12 8.35
CA ILE A 338 -9.44 3.38 7.96
C ILE A 338 -8.42 4.22 7.20
N VAL A 339 -8.83 4.72 6.05
CA VAL A 339 -8.06 5.69 5.27
C VAL A 339 -8.82 7.00 5.24
N TYR A 340 -8.21 8.06 5.77
CA TYR A 340 -8.84 9.39 5.81
C TYR A 340 -8.56 10.20 4.56
N HIS A 341 -7.33 10.16 4.03
CA HIS A 341 -6.93 10.76 2.76
C HIS A 341 -5.84 9.90 2.10
N GLY A 342 -5.66 10.07 0.81
CA GLY A 342 -4.63 9.41 0.01
C GLY A 342 -5.04 9.36 -1.47
N HIS A 343 -4.09 9.11 -2.37
CA HIS A 343 -4.39 8.94 -3.79
C HIS A 343 -5.17 7.64 -4.07
N GLY A 344 -5.09 6.65 -3.18
CA GLY A 344 -5.89 5.44 -3.21
C GLY A 344 -6.09 4.86 -1.82
N GLY A 345 -7.27 4.33 -1.52
CA GLY A 345 -7.54 3.65 -0.24
C GLY A 345 -6.69 2.38 -0.11
N VAL A 346 -6.86 1.45 -1.05
CA VAL A 346 -5.94 0.34 -1.30
C VAL A 346 -5.59 0.35 -2.78
N THR A 347 -4.28 0.38 -3.06
CA THR A 347 -3.72 0.46 -4.41
C THR A 347 -2.93 -0.80 -4.73
N ILE A 348 -3.16 -1.41 -5.89
CA ILE A 348 -2.32 -2.47 -6.44
C ILE A 348 -1.57 -1.91 -7.65
N GLY A 349 -0.25 -1.90 -7.56
CA GLY A 349 0.64 -1.33 -8.60
C GLY A 349 1.02 0.13 -8.34
N SER A 350 1.58 0.85 -9.36
CA SER A 350 1.92 0.39 -10.72
C SER A 350 3.11 -0.58 -10.75
N GLU A 351 3.97 -0.62 -9.75
CA GLU A 351 5.15 -1.48 -9.64
C GLU A 351 4.73 -2.90 -9.23
N MET A 352 4.17 -3.68 -10.18
CA MET A 352 3.64 -5.03 -9.93
C MET A 352 4.32 -6.11 -10.80
N SER A 353 5.53 -5.85 -11.28
CA SER A 353 6.23 -6.66 -12.28
C SER A 353 6.61 -8.06 -11.79
N GLY A 354 6.78 -8.26 -10.48
CA GLY A 354 6.99 -9.57 -9.86
C GLY A 354 5.71 -10.37 -9.63
N GLY A 355 4.54 -9.75 -9.84
CA GLY A 355 3.23 -10.35 -9.60
C GLY A 355 2.64 -10.03 -8.23
N VAL A 356 1.31 -10.12 -8.13
CA VAL A 356 0.54 -10.00 -6.87
C VAL A 356 -0.53 -11.08 -6.87
N LYS A 357 -0.60 -11.88 -5.80
CA LYS A 357 -1.60 -12.95 -5.71
C LYS A 357 -2.08 -13.21 -4.29
N ASN A 358 -3.32 -13.72 -4.17
CA ASN A 358 -3.91 -14.09 -2.90
C ASN A 358 -3.95 -12.90 -1.92
N VAL A 359 -4.69 -11.86 -2.27
CA VAL A 359 -4.89 -10.67 -1.44
C VAL A 359 -6.35 -10.57 -1.03
N SER A 360 -6.61 -10.44 0.26
CA SER A 360 -7.94 -10.21 0.83
C SER A 360 -7.97 -8.87 1.56
N VAL A 361 -8.89 -7.99 1.16
CA VAL A 361 -9.12 -6.68 1.80
C VAL A 361 -10.55 -6.62 2.27
N SER A 362 -10.78 -6.43 3.57
CA SER A 362 -12.12 -6.48 4.11
C SER A 362 -12.37 -5.55 5.29
N ALA A 363 -13.65 -5.17 5.47
CA ALA A 363 -14.10 -4.35 6.58
C ALA A 363 -13.31 -3.03 6.72
N CYS A 364 -12.98 -2.38 5.58
CA CYS A 364 -12.25 -1.11 5.56
C CYS A 364 -13.18 0.06 5.24
N THR A 365 -12.74 1.26 5.62
CA THR A 365 -13.45 2.51 5.34
C THR A 365 -12.50 3.52 4.71
N PHE A 366 -12.91 4.12 3.58
CA PHE A 366 -12.13 5.14 2.88
C PHE A 366 -12.92 6.46 2.85
N ILE A 367 -12.28 7.54 3.27
CA ILE A 367 -12.91 8.85 3.48
C ILE A 367 -12.09 9.91 2.74
N GLY A 368 -12.60 10.40 1.60
CA GLY A 368 -11.92 11.45 0.84
C GLY A 368 -10.62 11.00 0.14
N THR A 369 -10.43 9.70 -0.11
CA THR A 369 -9.34 9.22 -0.97
C THR A 369 -9.64 9.58 -2.43
N ASP A 370 -8.62 9.96 -3.21
CA ASP A 370 -8.83 10.32 -4.62
C ASP A 370 -9.52 9.18 -5.39
N VAL A 371 -9.08 7.95 -5.17
CA VAL A 371 -9.70 6.72 -5.68
C VAL A 371 -9.98 5.77 -4.51
N GLY A 372 -11.08 5.05 -4.55
CA GLY A 372 -11.40 4.05 -3.53
C GLY A 372 -10.52 2.80 -3.67
N LEU A 373 -10.91 1.89 -4.56
CA LEU A 373 -10.14 0.71 -4.93
C LEU A 373 -9.38 1.00 -6.22
N ARG A 374 -8.05 0.91 -6.16
CA ARG A 374 -7.20 1.37 -7.25
C ARG A 374 -6.29 0.27 -7.77
N PHE A 375 -6.44 -0.07 -9.05
CA PHE A 375 -5.55 -0.98 -9.78
C PHE A 375 -4.88 -0.21 -10.90
N LYS A 376 -3.56 -0.17 -10.92
CA LYS A 376 -2.82 0.61 -11.92
C LYS A 376 -1.64 -0.16 -12.47
N SER A 377 -1.46 -0.11 -13.78
CA SER A 377 -0.31 -0.67 -14.48
C SER A 377 -0.15 -0.02 -15.85
N ASN A 378 0.89 -0.35 -16.56
CA ASN A 378 1.09 0.03 -17.96
C ASN A 378 1.93 -1.03 -18.70
N ARG A 379 1.93 -0.93 -20.02
CA ARG A 379 2.88 -1.70 -20.85
C ARG A 379 4.31 -1.43 -20.39
N GLY A 380 5.18 -2.44 -20.44
CA GLY A 380 6.52 -2.39 -19.86
C GLY A 380 6.62 -3.06 -18.49
N ARG A 381 5.54 -3.04 -17.69
CA ARG A 381 5.53 -3.67 -16.36
C ARG A 381 5.60 -5.21 -16.45
N GLY A 382 4.76 -5.82 -17.30
CA GLY A 382 4.54 -7.26 -17.22
C GLY A 382 3.93 -7.66 -15.86
N GLY A 383 4.13 -8.90 -15.45
CA GLY A 383 3.61 -9.44 -14.20
C GLY A 383 2.12 -9.78 -14.25
N VAL A 384 1.66 -10.54 -13.25
CA VAL A 384 0.27 -10.99 -13.12
C VAL A 384 -0.28 -10.59 -11.76
N VAL A 385 -1.44 -9.92 -11.75
CA VAL A 385 -2.24 -9.67 -10.56
C VAL A 385 -3.43 -10.62 -10.60
N GLU A 386 -3.53 -11.52 -9.61
CA GLU A 386 -4.56 -12.55 -9.60
C GLU A 386 -5.04 -12.94 -8.20
N ASN A 387 -6.27 -13.44 -8.11
CA ASN A 387 -6.90 -13.89 -6.88
C ASN A 387 -6.94 -12.76 -5.82
N ILE A 388 -7.58 -11.66 -6.19
CA ILE A 388 -7.72 -10.47 -5.35
C ILE A 388 -9.18 -10.34 -4.91
N TYR A 389 -9.40 -10.17 -3.63
CA TYR A 389 -10.71 -10.20 -3.00
C TYR A 389 -10.94 -8.97 -2.14
N PHE A 390 -11.93 -8.15 -2.50
CA PHE A 390 -12.38 -7.02 -1.70
C PHE A 390 -13.78 -7.30 -1.18
N SER A 391 -14.01 -7.04 0.10
CA SER A 391 -15.35 -7.22 0.68
C SER A 391 -15.65 -6.28 1.84
N ASN A 392 -16.93 -5.88 1.95
CA ASN A 392 -17.42 -5.05 3.05
C ASN A 392 -16.62 -3.74 3.20
N ILE A 393 -16.53 -2.96 2.13
CA ILE A 393 -15.82 -1.69 2.09
C ILE A 393 -16.83 -0.54 2.04
N ASN A 394 -16.65 0.45 2.90
CA ASN A 394 -17.41 1.68 2.88
C ASN A 394 -16.54 2.83 2.36
N MET A 395 -17.11 3.66 1.50
CA MET A 395 -16.43 4.81 0.90
C MET A 395 -17.32 6.05 0.99
N ILE A 396 -16.71 7.20 1.23
CA ILE A 396 -17.40 8.48 1.24
C ILE A 396 -16.53 9.59 0.67
N ASN A 397 -17.15 10.47 -0.12
CA ASN A 397 -16.48 11.64 -0.73
C ASN A 397 -15.22 11.25 -1.55
N ILE A 398 -15.41 10.40 -2.55
CA ILE A 398 -14.34 9.97 -3.47
C ILE A 398 -14.31 10.94 -4.66
N PRO A 399 -13.33 11.85 -4.75
CA PRO A 399 -13.35 12.91 -5.76
C PRO A 399 -13.15 12.41 -7.19
N THR A 400 -12.75 11.16 -7.39
CA THR A 400 -12.66 10.57 -8.73
C THR A 400 -13.44 9.25 -8.83
N GLN A 401 -12.80 8.08 -8.88
CA GLN A 401 -13.48 6.79 -9.08
C GLN A 401 -13.60 6.00 -7.78
N ALA A 402 -14.79 5.46 -7.49
CA ALA A 402 -14.93 4.52 -6.38
C ALA A 402 -14.15 3.21 -6.65
N ILE A 403 -14.18 2.72 -7.89
CA ILE A 403 -13.41 1.54 -8.35
C ILE A 403 -12.68 1.91 -9.64
N SER A 404 -11.37 1.75 -9.68
CA SER A 404 -10.55 2.09 -10.85
C SER A 404 -9.57 0.97 -11.21
N PHE A 405 -9.63 0.54 -12.47
CA PHE A 405 -8.63 -0.28 -13.14
C PHE A 405 -8.06 0.52 -14.31
N ASN A 406 -6.77 0.84 -14.27
CA ASN A 406 -6.12 1.61 -15.31
C ASN A 406 -4.83 0.92 -15.76
N MET A 407 -4.87 0.28 -16.94
CA MET A 407 -3.71 -0.39 -17.55
C MET A 407 -2.94 0.53 -18.52
N PHE A 408 -3.25 1.82 -18.57
CA PHE A 408 -2.54 2.86 -19.34
C PHE A 408 -1.91 3.91 -18.42
N TYR A 409 -1.66 3.55 -17.16
CA TYR A 409 -1.24 4.47 -16.13
C TYR A 409 0.08 5.18 -16.47
N GLY A 410 0.06 6.51 -16.49
CA GLY A 410 1.21 7.35 -16.84
C GLY A 410 2.02 7.88 -15.65
N GLY A 411 1.74 7.43 -14.42
CA GLY A 411 2.43 7.90 -13.20
C GLY A 411 1.81 9.14 -12.56
N LEU A 412 0.71 9.67 -13.10
CA LEU A 412 -0.02 10.79 -12.52
C LEU A 412 -1.08 10.32 -11.52
N SER A 413 -1.40 11.14 -10.53
CA SER A 413 -2.57 10.92 -9.68
C SER A 413 -3.86 11.15 -10.46
N SER A 414 -4.97 10.57 -10.00
CA SER A 414 -6.27 10.81 -10.62
C SER A 414 -6.66 12.29 -10.57
N ALA A 415 -6.31 13.01 -9.52
CA ALA A 415 -6.55 14.44 -9.40
C ALA A 415 -5.72 15.24 -10.41
N GLU A 416 -4.47 14.88 -10.64
CA GLU A 416 -3.60 15.48 -11.65
C GLU A 416 -4.12 15.24 -13.07
N ILE A 417 -4.60 14.02 -13.36
CA ILE A 417 -5.22 13.69 -14.67
C ILE A 417 -6.47 14.54 -14.92
N LEU A 418 -7.31 14.71 -13.90
CA LEU A 418 -8.52 15.52 -14.02
C LEU A 418 -8.21 17.03 -14.16
N ALA A 419 -7.23 17.52 -13.41
CA ALA A 419 -6.82 18.94 -13.44
C ALA A 419 -6.21 19.34 -14.80
N GLU A 420 -5.48 18.43 -15.44
CA GLU A 420 -4.88 18.68 -16.77
C GLU A 420 -5.88 18.55 -17.92
N GLY A 421 -7.12 18.14 -17.67
CA GLY A 421 -8.12 17.88 -18.71
C GLY A 421 -7.69 16.80 -19.71
N THR A 422 -6.70 16.02 -19.34
CA THR A 422 -6.16 14.95 -20.18
C THR A 422 -7.07 13.74 -20.07
N SER A 423 -8.00 13.59 -21.02
CA SER A 423 -8.48 12.24 -21.35
C SER A 423 -7.26 11.40 -21.69
N ILE A 424 -7.09 10.24 -21.04
CA ILE A 424 -6.03 9.29 -21.38
C ILE A 424 -6.12 9.07 -22.90
N LYS A 425 -5.18 9.67 -23.65
CA LYS A 425 -5.12 9.45 -25.10
C LYS A 425 -4.72 8.01 -25.28
N LYS A 426 -5.68 7.14 -25.62
CA LYS A 426 -5.36 5.82 -26.17
C LYS A 426 -4.36 6.04 -27.30
N ALA A 427 -3.22 5.37 -27.24
CA ALA A 427 -2.25 5.40 -28.31
C ALA A 427 -2.97 4.99 -29.59
N LYS A 428 -3.15 5.93 -30.53
CA LYS A 428 -3.64 5.64 -31.88
C LYS A 428 -2.50 4.89 -32.60
N GLY A 429 -2.56 3.57 -32.59
CA GLY A 429 -1.58 2.72 -33.24
C GLY A 429 -2.09 1.28 -33.37
N GLU A 430 -1.36 0.43 -34.06
CA GLU A 430 -1.62 -1.01 -34.11
C GLU A 430 -1.60 -1.59 -32.69
N ILE A 431 -2.51 -2.52 -32.42
CA ILE A 431 -2.53 -3.25 -31.14
C ILE A 431 -1.23 -4.07 -31.06
N PRO A 432 -0.36 -3.83 -30.07
CA PRO A 432 0.89 -4.55 -29.98
C PRO A 432 0.67 -6.03 -29.63
N GLY A 433 1.61 -6.88 -30.00
CA GLY A 433 1.60 -8.27 -29.57
C GLY A 433 1.84 -8.41 -28.06
N VAL A 434 1.29 -9.46 -27.47
CA VAL A 434 1.51 -9.80 -26.06
C VAL A 434 2.96 -10.24 -25.84
N THR A 435 3.62 -9.67 -24.85
CA THR A 435 5.00 -9.98 -24.47
C THR A 435 5.11 -10.21 -22.95
N VAL A 436 6.31 -10.50 -22.46
CA VAL A 436 6.60 -10.56 -21.02
C VAL A 436 6.44 -9.21 -20.31
N GLU A 437 6.33 -8.15 -21.08
CA GLU A 437 6.14 -6.77 -20.62
C GLU A 437 4.67 -6.36 -20.56
N THR A 438 3.77 -7.22 -21.03
CA THR A 438 2.32 -6.96 -21.00
C THR A 438 1.75 -7.37 -19.63
N PRO A 439 1.25 -6.42 -18.81
CA PRO A 439 0.66 -6.73 -17.51
C PRO A 439 -0.69 -7.43 -17.67
N ARG A 440 -1.04 -8.27 -16.71
CA ARG A 440 -2.30 -9.01 -16.70
C ARG A 440 -3.01 -8.89 -15.37
N PHE A 441 -4.29 -8.51 -15.40
CA PHE A 441 -5.19 -8.53 -14.25
C PHE A 441 -6.30 -9.56 -14.44
N LYS A 442 -6.44 -10.51 -13.52
CA LYS A 442 -7.45 -11.58 -13.62
C LYS A 442 -7.92 -12.11 -12.26
N ASN A 443 -9.11 -12.72 -12.26
CA ASN A 443 -9.68 -13.36 -11.07
C ASN A 443 -9.80 -12.39 -9.89
N ILE A 444 -10.52 -11.29 -10.07
CA ILE A 444 -10.70 -10.26 -9.06
C ILE A 444 -12.16 -10.21 -8.66
N SER A 445 -12.43 -10.31 -7.36
CA SER A 445 -13.77 -10.29 -6.78
C SER A 445 -13.93 -9.10 -5.84
N ILE A 446 -14.97 -8.31 -6.06
CA ILE A 446 -15.32 -7.11 -5.29
C ILE A 446 -16.77 -7.27 -4.82
N LYS A 447 -17.00 -7.35 -3.49
CA LYS A 447 -18.31 -7.65 -2.90
C LYS A 447 -18.68 -6.70 -1.78
N ASN A 448 -19.99 -6.43 -1.65
CA ASN A 448 -20.54 -5.66 -0.54
C ASN A 448 -19.83 -4.30 -0.39
N ILE A 449 -19.85 -3.50 -1.44
CA ILE A 449 -19.27 -2.16 -1.46
C ILE A 449 -20.36 -1.12 -1.36
N THR A 450 -20.20 -0.16 -0.47
CA THR A 450 -21.05 1.03 -0.39
C THR A 450 -20.19 2.27 -0.61
N CYS A 451 -20.56 3.11 -1.56
CA CYS A 451 -19.90 4.39 -1.80
C CYS A 451 -20.93 5.51 -1.87
N LYS A 452 -20.70 6.58 -1.11
CA LYS A 452 -21.51 7.78 -1.14
C LYS A 452 -20.68 8.97 -1.61
N GLY A 453 -21.05 9.53 -2.76
CA GLY A 453 -20.40 10.71 -3.32
C GLY A 453 -19.08 10.37 -4.02
N ALA A 454 -19.15 9.82 -5.23
CA ALA A 454 -18.01 9.70 -6.14
C ALA A 454 -18.23 10.55 -7.40
N LEU A 455 -17.15 10.96 -8.08
CA LEU A 455 -17.28 11.55 -9.40
C LEU A 455 -17.70 10.50 -10.44
N GLN A 456 -17.14 9.29 -10.34
CA GLN A 456 -17.46 8.16 -11.20
C GLN A 456 -17.61 6.87 -10.39
N ALA A 457 -18.64 6.12 -10.68
CA ALA A 457 -18.91 4.87 -9.96
C ALA A 457 -17.78 3.85 -10.17
N ALA A 458 -17.41 3.60 -11.41
CA ALA A 458 -16.28 2.75 -11.74
C ALA A 458 -15.71 3.07 -13.12
N PHE A 459 -14.39 2.90 -13.24
CA PHE A 459 -13.66 2.98 -14.50
C PHE A 459 -12.73 1.77 -14.64
N LEU A 460 -13.07 0.86 -15.55
CA LEU A 460 -12.32 -0.36 -15.80
C LEU A 460 -11.70 -0.27 -17.20
N GLU A 461 -10.39 -0.14 -17.28
CA GLU A 461 -9.68 -0.02 -18.54
C GLU A 461 -8.59 -1.08 -18.67
N GLY A 462 -8.87 -2.12 -19.46
CA GLY A 462 -7.92 -3.14 -19.87
C GLY A 462 -7.08 -2.71 -21.08
N LEU A 463 -6.09 -3.54 -21.44
CA LEU A 463 -5.39 -3.41 -22.72
C LEU A 463 -6.15 -4.15 -23.82
N PRO A 464 -6.20 -3.64 -25.06
CA PRO A 464 -6.83 -4.35 -26.18
C PRO A 464 -6.23 -5.75 -26.42
N GLU A 465 -4.90 -5.89 -26.28
CA GLU A 465 -4.17 -7.16 -26.40
C GLU A 465 -4.24 -8.02 -25.13
N MET A 466 -4.51 -7.42 -23.97
CA MET A 466 -4.60 -8.11 -22.67
C MET A 466 -5.76 -7.55 -21.87
N ASN A 467 -6.94 -8.08 -22.09
CA ASN A 467 -8.15 -7.62 -21.43
C ASN A 467 -8.11 -7.88 -19.93
N LEU A 468 -8.90 -7.12 -19.17
CA LEU A 468 -9.23 -7.49 -17.79
C LEU A 468 -10.01 -8.81 -17.81
N GLU A 469 -9.58 -9.80 -17.01
CA GLU A 469 -10.15 -11.15 -17.08
C GLU A 469 -10.83 -11.56 -15.77
N ASN A 470 -12.04 -12.13 -15.89
CA ASN A 470 -12.76 -12.73 -14.77
C ASN A 470 -12.92 -11.78 -13.57
N ILE A 471 -13.55 -10.63 -13.80
CA ILE A 471 -13.86 -9.66 -12.76
C ILE A 471 -15.28 -9.90 -12.26
N THR A 472 -15.48 -9.99 -10.96
CA THR A 472 -16.81 -10.16 -10.33
C THR A 472 -17.11 -8.98 -9.43
N LEU A 473 -18.28 -8.36 -9.63
CA LEU A 473 -18.86 -7.33 -8.79
C LEU A 473 -20.16 -7.86 -8.19
N GLU A 474 -20.29 -7.89 -6.86
CA GLU A 474 -21.45 -8.45 -6.18
C GLU A 474 -21.92 -7.54 -5.03
N ASN A 475 -23.22 -7.20 -5.00
CA ASN A 475 -23.81 -6.32 -3.99
C ASN A 475 -23.06 -4.97 -3.88
N ILE A 476 -23.06 -4.21 -4.94
CA ILE A 476 -22.39 -2.90 -5.05
C ILE A 476 -23.45 -1.81 -5.03
N ASP A 477 -23.30 -0.83 -4.14
CA ASP A 477 -24.20 0.32 -4.00
C ASP A 477 -23.37 1.62 -4.07
N ILE A 478 -23.51 2.37 -5.17
CA ILE A 478 -22.70 3.56 -5.43
C ILE A 478 -23.58 4.73 -5.83
N GLU A 479 -23.40 5.85 -5.12
CA GLU A 479 -23.88 7.19 -5.49
C GLU A 479 -22.72 7.95 -6.14
N ALA A 480 -22.90 8.40 -7.40
CA ALA A 480 -21.86 9.08 -8.16
C ALA A 480 -22.46 10.06 -9.20
N GLU A 481 -21.64 11.01 -9.70
CA GLU A 481 -22.04 11.86 -10.82
C GLU A 481 -22.13 11.05 -12.12
N ASN A 482 -21.10 10.24 -12.41
CA ASN A 482 -20.99 9.43 -13.63
C ASN A 482 -21.12 7.94 -13.31
N GLY A 483 -21.57 7.19 -14.32
CA GLY A 483 -21.82 5.77 -14.19
C GLY A 483 -20.56 4.89 -14.20
N PHE A 484 -20.80 3.63 -14.50
CA PHE A 484 -19.81 2.58 -14.66
C PHE A 484 -19.32 2.53 -16.11
N GLU A 485 -18.04 2.64 -16.35
CA GLU A 485 -17.42 2.54 -17.66
C GLU A 485 -16.43 1.38 -17.70
N CYS A 486 -16.50 0.55 -18.77
CA CYS A 486 -15.65 -0.62 -18.92
C CYS A 486 -15.16 -0.78 -20.35
N HIS A 487 -13.83 -0.86 -20.49
CA HIS A 487 -13.11 -1.04 -21.75
C HIS A 487 -12.28 -2.31 -21.72
N ASP A 488 -12.30 -3.04 -22.81
CA ASP A 488 -11.41 -4.19 -23.04
C ASP A 488 -11.42 -5.21 -21.87
N ALA A 489 -12.62 -5.66 -21.47
CA ALA A 489 -12.81 -6.70 -20.48
C ALA A 489 -13.25 -8.03 -21.14
N ASN A 490 -12.85 -9.15 -20.55
CA ASN A 490 -13.24 -10.50 -20.94
C ASN A 490 -13.65 -11.32 -19.71
N GLY A 491 -14.94 -11.48 -19.51
CA GLY A 491 -15.48 -12.14 -18.33
C GLY A 491 -15.70 -11.14 -17.17
N LEU A 492 -16.70 -10.26 -17.31
CA LEU A 492 -17.17 -9.39 -16.24
C LEU A 492 -18.56 -9.90 -15.79
N SER A 493 -18.68 -10.25 -14.52
CA SER A 493 -19.94 -10.64 -13.89
C SER A 493 -20.37 -9.58 -12.89
N ILE A 494 -21.54 -9.01 -13.08
CA ILE A 494 -22.16 -8.01 -12.19
C ILE A 494 -23.44 -8.60 -11.61
N LYS A 495 -23.51 -8.75 -10.28
CA LYS A 495 -24.66 -9.30 -9.57
C LYS A 495 -25.12 -8.35 -8.45
N GLY A 496 -26.27 -7.72 -8.61
CA GLY A 496 -26.80 -6.79 -7.62
C GLY A 496 -25.98 -5.48 -7.58
N LEU A 497 -26.09 -4.69 -8.65
CA LEU A 497 -25.48 -3.38 -8.77
C LEU A 497 -26.57 -2.30 -8.66
N ARG A 498 -26.48 -1.46 -7.63
CA ARG A 498 -27.28 -0.25 -7.51
C ARG A 498 -26.39 0.95 -7.84
N LEU A 499 -26.76 1.68 -8.88
CA LEU A 499 -26.09 2.92 -9.28
C LEU A 499 -27.08 4.08 -9.15
N ASN A 500 -26.81 5.00 -8.25
CA ASN A 500 -27.50 6.28 -8.18
C ASN A 500 -26.63 7.33 -8.85
N THR A 501 -26.82 7.52 -10.15
CA THR A 501 -25.98 8.42 -10.97
C THR A 501 -26.79 9.56 -11.56
N HIS A 502 -26.15 10.73 -11.70
CA HIS A 502 -26.79 11.93 -12.28
C HIS A 502 -26.70 11.91 -13.80
N ASN A 503 -25.58 11.45 -14.35
CA ASN A 503 -25.32 11.45 -15.79
C ASN A 503 -25.62 10.08 -16.42
N SER A 504 -26.00 10.10 -17.70
CA SER A 504 -26.20 8.90 -18.53
C SER A 504 -25.01 8.66 -19.46
N PRO A 505 -24.70 7.40 -19.81
CA PRO A 505 -25.38 6.17 -19.40
C PRO A 505 -24.97 5.72 -17.98
N ALA A 506 -25.82 4.88 -17.33
CA ALA A 506 -25.45 4.29 -16.06
C ALA A 506 -24.32 3.26 -16.21
N ILE A 507 -24.32 2.50 -17.30
CA ILE A 507 -23.26 1.56 -17.69
C ILE A 507 -22.85 1.80 -19.15
N GLN A 508 -21.55 1.89 -19.40
CA GLN A 508 -20.98 1.88 -20.73
C GLN A 508 -19.98 0.72 -20.87
N LEU A 509 -20.18 -0.11 -21.90
CA LEU A 509 -19.29 -1.24 -22.24
C LEU A 509 -18.68 -0.99 -23.62
N ILE A 510 -17.35 -1.02 -23.71
CA ILE A 510 -16.61 -0.79 -24.96
C ILE A 510 -15.64 -1.94 -25.21
N ASN A 511 -15.71 -2.56 -26.40
CA ASN A 511 -14.85 -3.70 -26.78
C ASN A 511 -14.79 -4.83 -25.74
N SER A 512 -15.88 -5.04 -24.98
CA SER A 512 -15.93 -5.98 -23.86
C SER A 512 -16.74 -7.21 -24.26
N ARG A 513 -16.35 -8.39 -23.75
CA ARG A 513 -16.93 -9.67 -24.10
C ARG A 513 -17.15 -10.59 -22.91
N ASN A 514 -18.09 -11.55 -23.06
CA ASN A 514 -18.45 -12.48 -22.00
C ASN A 514 -18.90 -11.73 -20.73
N ILE A 515 -19.88 -10.84 -20.90
CA ILE A 515 -20.39 -9.98 -19.84
C ILE A 515 -21.74 -10.50 -19.37
N ASP A 516 -21.92 -10.63 -18.07
CA ASP A 516 -23.17 -11.02 -17.44
C ASP A 516 -23.59 -9.96 -16.40
N ILE A 517 -24.75 -9.34 -16.62
CA ILE A 517 -25.32 -8.33 -15.71
C ILE A 517 -26.64 -8.87 -15.18
N GLU A 518 -26.73 -9.03 -13.87
CA GLU A 518 -27.91 -9.50 -13.16
C GLU A 518 -28.28 -8.54 -12.02
N LYS A 519 -29.55 -8.15 -11.92
CA LYS A 519 -30.10 -7.24 -10.91
C LYS A 519 -29.41 -5.86 -10.91
N LEU A 520 -29.59 -5.13 -12.00
CA LEU A 520 -29.17 -3.73 -12.10
C LEU A 520 -30.31 -2.81 -11.64
N GLU A 521 -30.00 -1.94 -10.67
CA GLU A 521 -30.90 -0.88 -10.23
C GLU A 521 -30.30 0.48 -10.58
N VAL A 522 -31.03 1.29 -11.37
CA VAL A 522 -30.65 2.63 -11.79
C VAL A 522 -31.79 3.62 -11.58
N PRO A 523 -31.55 4.95 -11.52
CA PRO A 523 -32.59 5.96 -11.41
C PRO A 523 -33.60 5.88 -12.56
N LYS A 524 -34.90 6.04 -12.26
CA LYS A 524 -35.97 5.97 -13.26
C LYS A 524 -35.91 7.06 -14.32
N ASN A 525 -35.32 8.21 -14.01
CA ASN A 525 -35.24 9.40 -14.83
C ASN A 525 -34.04 9.41 -15.81
N GLN A 526 -33.22 8.36 -15.85
CA GLN A 526 -32.11 8.30 -16.81
C GLN A 526 -32.61 8.06 -18.23
N ASN A 527 -31.97 8.72 -19.21
CA ASN A 527 -32.30 8.58 -20.63
C ASN A 527 -31.77 7.26 -21.21
N THR A 528 -30.55 6.87 -20.82
CA THR A 528 -29.89 5.63 -21.25
C THR A 528 -29.38 4.90 -20.03
N ASN A 529 -29.74 3.62 -19.88
CA ASN A 529 -29.27 2.79 -18.78
C ASN A 529 -27.96 2.10 -19.12
N ILE A 530 -27.90 1.47 -20.32
CA ILE A 530 -26.74 0.71 -20.77
C ILE A 530 -26.40 1.12 -22.20
N GLU A 531 -25.14 1.39 -22.46
CA GLU A 531 -24.60 1.65 -23.80
C GLU A 531 -23.51 0.64 -24.12
N ILE A 532 -23.61 -0.03 -25.27
CA ILE A 532 -22.67 -1.06 -25.72
C ILE A 532 -22.06 -0.59 -27.05
N LYS A 533 -20.73 -0.44 -27.08
CA LYS A 533 -19.95 0.05 -28.21
C LYS A 533 -18.77 -0.84 -28.54
N GLY A 534 -18.19 -0.64 -29.72
CA GLY A 534 -16.98 -1.29 -30.17
C GLY A 534 -17.22 -2.66 -30.82
N ALA A 535 -16.59 -2.88 -31.97
CA ALA A 535 -16.80 -4.05 -32.82
C ALA A 535 -16.40 -5.39 -32.15
N LEU A 536 -15.61 -5.34 -31.08
CA LEU A 536 -15.20 -6.52 -30.32
C LEU A 536 -16.19 -6.89 -29.20
N SER A 537 -17.20 -6.07 -28.93
CA SER A 537 -18.23 -6.35 -27.93
C SER A 537 -19.12 -7.51 -28.37
N LYS A 538 -19.21 -8.57 -27.54
CA LYS A 538 -20.01 -9.77 -27.84
C LYS A 538 -20.27 -10.62 -26.60
N ASN A 539 -21.25 -11.55 -26.71
CA ASN A 539 -21.64 -12.45 -25.64
C ASN A 539 -22.02 -11.68 -24.36
N ILE A 540 -22.92 -10.72 -24.50
CA ILE A 540 -23.37 -9.87 -23.40
C ILE A 540 -24.79 -10.30 -23.02
N THR A 541 -24.99 -10.62 -21.75
CA THR A 541 -26.29 -11.03 -21.20
C THR A 541 -26.70 -10.03 -20.11
N ILE A 542 -27.92 -9.52 -20.21
CA ILE A 542 -28.51 -8.56 -19.28
C ILE A 542 -29.83 -9.11 -18.76
N ARG A 543 -29.93 -9.28 -17.43
CA ARG A 543 -31.12 -9.83 -16.77
C ARG A 543 -31.57 -8.94 -15.61
N SER A 544 -32.89 -8.83 -15.45
CA SER A 544 -33.50 -8.17 -14.28
C SER A 544 -32.98 -6.74 -14.02
N VAL A 545 -33.23 -5.83 -14.98
CA VAL A 545 -33.03 -4.40 -14.79
C VAL A 545 -34.32 -3.76 -14.30
N ASN A 546 -34.29 -3.02 -13.18
CA ASN A 546 -35.51 -2.47 -12.53
C ASN A 546 -36.31 -1.47 -13.39
N THR A 547 -35.73 -0.97 -14.47
CA THR A 547 -36.34 0.02 -15.36
C THR A 547 -36.28 -0.42 -16.83
N LEU A 548 -36.37 -1.71 -17.12
CA LEU A 548 -36.35 -2.21 -18.49
C LEU A 548 -37.52 -1.64 -19.30
N ASN A 549 -37.22 -0.56 -19.98
CA ASN A 549 -37.78 -0.23 -21.28
C ASN A 549 -36.69 -0.58 -22.28
N GLU A 550 -36.94 -1.44 -23.26
CA GLU A 550 -35.97 -1.83 -24.29
C GLU A 550 -35.29 -0.60 -24.95
N ASN A 551 -35.99 0.54 -24.98
CA ASN A 551 -35.51 1.83 -25.49
C ASN A 551 -34.39 2.46 -24.68
N LYS A 552 -34.02 1.90 -23.50
CA LYS A 552 -32.94 2.46 -22.64
C LYS A 552 -31.60 1.72 -22.77
N ILE A 553 -31.55 0.71 -23.65
CA ILE A 553 -30.30 0.01 -23.99
C ILE A 553 -29.91 0.40 -25.41
N ILE A 554 -28.77 1.04 -25.55
CA ILE A 554 -28.23 1.46 -26.85
C ILE A 554 -27.12 0.51 -27.25
N ILE A 555 -27.29 -0.12 -28.42
CA ILE A 555 -26.29 -1.00 -29.01
C ILE A 555 -25.74 -0.31 -30.25
N GLY A 556 -24.43 -0.05 -30.25
CA GLY A 556 -23.72 0.58 -31.35
C GLY A 556 -23.86 -0.21 -32.66
N LYS A 557 -23.86 0.48 -33.79
CA LYS A 557 -24.05 -0.14 -35.13
C LYS A 557 -22.93 -1.14 -35.48
N GLU A 558 -21.76 -0.95 -34.89
CA GLU A 558 -20.57 -1.78 -35.04
C GLU A 558 -20.62 -3.08 -34.21
N VAL A 559 -21.57 -3.20 -33.28
CA VAL A 559 -21.75 -4.37 -32.42
C VAL A 559 -22.68 -5.38 -33.08
N ASN A 560 -22.32 -6.65 -33.09
CA ASN A 560 -23.21 -7.70 -33.57
C ASN A 560 -24.36 -7.90 -32.58
N GLN A 561 -25.54 -7.37 -32.92
CA GLN A 561 -26.72 -7.35 -32.07
C GLN A 561 -27.19 -8.76 -31.64
N THR A 562 -26.93 -9.81 -32.47
CA THR A 562 -27.34 -11.18 -32.14
C THR A 562 -26.56 -11.77 -30.96
N THR A 563 -25.45 -11.14 -30.57
CA THR A 563 -24.61 -11.57 -29.43
C THR A 563 -24.96 -10.84 -28.13
N VAL A 564 -25.94 -9.94 -28.13
CA VAL A 564 -26.46 -9.25 -26.95
C VAL A 564 -27.86 -9.81 -26.64
N LYS A 565 -28.04 -10.33 -25.44
CA LYS A 565 -29.29 -10.90 -24.97
C LYS A 565 -29.84 -10.12 -23.77
N VAL A 566 -31.08 -9.71 -23.86
CA VAL A 566 -31.78 -8.97 -22.80
C VAL A 566 -32.99 -9.79 -22.38
N TYR A 567 -33.18 -10.04 -21.06
CA TYR A 567 -34.26 -10.89 -20.51
C TYR A 567 -35.06 -10.14 -19.44
#